data_7070d394dbf2743fc5fe9e681fd6c0d5
#
_entry.id   7070d394dbf2743fc5fe9e681fd6c0d5
#
_cell.length_a   1.000
_cell.length_b   1.000
_cell.length_c   1.000
_cell.angle_alpha   90.00
_cell.angle_beta   90.00
_cell.angle_gamma   90.00
#
_symmetry.space_group_name_H-M   'P 1'
#
loop_
_entity.id
_entity.type
_entity.pdbx_description
1 polymer ?
#
loop_
_entity_poly.entity_id
_entity_poly.type
_entity_poly.pdbx_seq_one_letter_code
_entity_poly.pdbx_strand_id
1 'polypeptide(L)'
;YLDALAGVAVCGLGHCHPRLTQAICEQAGKLIHTSNLYHVERQERLADRLIELSGMDKAFFCNSGAEANEAAIKLARLHGHNKGIALPTIIVMERSFHGRTMATLTASGNRKVQAGFEPLLTGFVRVPYNNIEAIAQVAVNNKDIVAVLVEPFQGEGGVNIPEVHYLRELRKLCDQYGWLLM
;
A
#
# COMPACT_ATOMS: atom_id res chain seq x y z
N TYR A 1 14.53 10.11 -27.38
CA TYR A 1 13.41 9.20 -27.14
C TYR A 1 12.35 9.90 -26.32
N LEU A 2 11.07 9.58 -26.55
CA LEU A 2 9.96 9.97 -25.68
C LEU A 2 9.77 8.86 -24.64
N ASP A 3 9.82 9.23 -23.35
CA ASP A 3 9.56 8.29 -22.26
C ASP A 3 8.06 8.29 -21.90
N ALA A 4 7.31 7.39 -22.53
CA ALA A 4 5.89 7.21 -22.25
C ALA A 4 5.63 6.34 -21.00
N LEU A 5 6.68 5.75 -20.43
CA LEU A 5 6.60 4.91 -19.23
C LEU A 5 6.91 5.70 -17.94
N ALA A 6 7.50 6.88 -18.06
CA ALA A 6 7.87 7.77 -16.95
C ALA A 6 8.71 7.08 -15.87
N GLY A 7 9.67 6.22 -16.27
CA GLY A 7 10.50 5.46 -15.32
C GLY A 7 9.68 4.49 -14.45
N VAL A 8 8.72 3.80 -15.03
CA VAL A 8 7.71 2.96 -14.37
C VAL A 8 6.85 3.79 -13.40
N ALA A 9 6.23 4.85 -13.96
CA ALA A 9 5.32 5.77 -13.26
C ALA A 9 5.96 6.58 -12.09
N VAL A 10 7.27 6.77 -12.09
CA VAL A 10 8.00 7.52 -11.04
C VAL A 10 8.24 8.97 -11.43
N CYS A 11 8.64 9.23 -12.69
CA CYS A 11 8.97 10.57 -13.18
C CYS A 11 7.72 11.33 -13.66
N GLY A 12 6.72 11.49 -12.82
CA GLY A 12 5.44 12.11 -13.18
C GLY A 12 5.51 13.57 -13.66
N LEU A 13 6.59 14.30 -13.34
CA LEU A 13 6.86 15.67 -13.80
C LEU A 13 7.76 15.71 -15.04
N GLY A 14 8.20 14.55 -15.55
CA GLY A 14 9.19 14.43 -16.62
C GLY A 14 10.63 14.53 -16.13
N HIS A 15 11.56 14.23 -17.06
CA HIS A 15 13.00 14.26 -16.77
C HIS A 15 13.50 15.69 -16.62
N CYS A 16 14.39 15.92 -15.66
CA CYS A 16 15.08 17.20 -15.41
C CYS A 16 14.13 18.39 -15.26
N HIS A 17 12.96 18.19 -14.62
CA HIS A 17 12.03 19.31 -14.41
C HIS A 17 12.72 20.44 -13.63
N PRO A 18 12.78 21.68 -14.16
CA PRO A 18 13.66 22.75 -13.62
C PRO A 18 13.40 23.05 -12.14
N ARG A 19 12.14 23.17 -11.75
CA ARG A 19 11.77 23.45 -10.34
C ARG A 19 12.15 22.31 -9.40
N LEU A 20 12.02 21.05 -9.84
CA LEU A 20 12.40 19.89 -9.04
C LEU A 20 13.92 19.82 -8.88
N THR A 21 14.66 19.99 -9.98
CA THR A 21 16.12 20.01 -9.97
C THR A 21 16.66 21.11 -9.06
N GLN A 22 16.11 22.32 -9.17
CA GLN A 22 16.48 23.44 -8.30
C GLN A 22 16.22 23.14 -6.82
N ALA A 23 15.02 22.63 -6.49
CA ALA A 23 14.66 22.31 -5.11
C ALA A 23 15.57 21.24 -4.49
N ILE A 24 15.97 20.22 -5.27
CA ILE A 24 16.92 19.19 -4.83
C ILE A 24 18.30 19.81 -4.57
N CYS A 25 18.83 20.61 -5.50
CA CYS A 25 20.14 21.27 -5.34
C CYS A 25 20.17 22.20 -4.13
N GLU A 26 19.14 23.03 -3.96
CA GLU A 26 19.03 23.93 -2.80
C GLU A 26 18.96 23.19 -1.48
N GLN A 27 18.17 22.11 -1.42
CA GLN A 27 18.03 21.33 -0.21
C GLN A 27 19.29 20.52 0.11
N ALA A 28 19.94 19.93 -0.89
CA ALA A 28 21.19 19.19 -0.73
C ALA A 28 22.31 20.07 -0.18
N GLY A 29 22.33 21.36 -0.54
CA GLY A 29 23.27 22.35 0.00
C GLY A 29 23.00 22.77 1.45
N LYS A 30 21.82 22.41 2.01
CA LYS A 30 21.44 22.76 3.39
C LYS A 30 21.48 21.55 4.32
N LEU A 31 20.82 20.46 3.92
CA LEU A 31 20.66 19.28 4.75
C LEU A 31 20.22 18.11 3.89
N ILE A 32 20.98 17.00 3.95
CA ILE A 32 20.65 15.75 3.24
C ILE A 32 19.92 14.79 4.19
N HIS A 33 20.45 14.53 5.38
CA HIS A 33 19.89 13.57 6.33
C HIS A 33 20.28 13.87 7.77
N THR A 34 19.35 13.68 8.72
CA THR A 34 19.59 13.84 10.17
C THR A 34 19.01 12.73 11.02
N SER A 35 18.38 11.70 10.44
CA SER A 35 17.56 10.74 11.19
C SER A 35 16.26 11.34 11.77
N ASN A 36 15.32 10.46 12.13
CA ASN A 36 14.04 10.82 12.79
C ASN A 36 14.21 11.23 14.27
N LEU A 37 15.45 11.34 14.76
CA LEU A 37 15.74 11.87 16.09
C LEU A 37 15.62 13.40 16.15
N TYR A 38 15.56 14.05 15.02
CA TYR A 38 15.47 15.50 14.90
C TYR A 38 14.29 15.92 14.03
N HIS A 39 13.81 17.13 14.27
CA HIS A 39 12.81 17.75 13.41
C HIS A 39 13.37 18.08 12.04
N VAL A 40 12.71 17.66 10.99
CA VAL A 40 13.08 17.95 9.60
C VAL A 40 11.96 18.76 8.96
N GLU A 41 12.15 20.05 8.82
CA GLU A 41 11.14 21.02 8.34
C GLU A 41 10.41 20.54 7.07
N ARG A 42 11.15 20.04 6.08
CA ARG A 42 10.58 19.62 4.80
C ARG A 42 9.71 18.36 4.94
N GLN A 43 10.09 17.46 5.83
CA GLN A 43 9.32 16.25 6.13
C GLN A 43 8.01 16.61 6.85
N GLU A 44 8.06 17.50 7.82
CA GLU A 44 6.89 17.97 8.56
C GLU A 44 5.90 18.68 7.64
N ARG A 45 6.37 19.63 6.82
CA ARG A 45 5.52 20.32 5.83
C ARG A 45 4.88 19.38 4.82
N LEU A 46 5.59 18.33 4.40
CA LEU A 46 5.03 17.31 3.51
C LEU A 46 3.97 16.48 4.26
N ALA A 47 4.23 16.10 5.51
CA ALA A 47 3.26 15.39 6.35
C ALA A 47 1.98 16.20 6.51
N ASP A 48 2.07 17.47 6.88
CA ASP A 48 0.92 18.35 7.03
C ASP A 48 0.09 18.42 5.75
N ARG A 49 0.76 18.56 4.60
CA ARG A 49 0.06 18.62 3.31
C ARG A 49 -0.63 17.30 2.94
N LEU A 50 0.00 16.16 3.23
CA LEU A 50 -0.60 14.86 3.00
C LEU A 50 -1.80 14.60 3.91
N ILE A 51 -1.71 15.01 5.17
CA ILE A 51 -2.79 14.93 6.16
C ILE A 51 -3.98 15.79 5.71
N GLU A 52 -3.73 17.04 5.31
CA GLU A 52 -4.78 17.93 4.78
C GLU A 52 -5.51 17.33 3.57
N LEU A 53 -4.76 16.74 2.63
CA LEU A 53 -5.33 16.19 1.39
C LEU A 53 -6.02 14.85 1.57
N SER A 54 -5.54 14.01 2.49
CA SER A 54 -6.06 12.65 2.69
C SER A 54 -7.17 12.56 3.72
N GLY A 55 -7.27 13.54 4.62
CA GLY A 55 -8.14 13.47 5.80
C GLY A 55 -7.67 12.45 6.85
N MET A 56 -6.41 11.96 6.74
CA MET A 56 -5.79 11.11 7.75
C MET A 56 -5.14 11.95 8.85
N ASP A 57 -4.80 11.33 9.98
CA ASP A 57 -4.23 12.05 11.13
C ASP A 57 -2.71 12.10 11.14
N LYS A 58 -2.05 11.17 10.45
CA LYS A 58 -0.59 10.99 10.50
C LYS A 58 -0.03 10.52 9.16
N ALA A 59 1.25 10.82 8.93
CA ALA A 59 2.03 10.31 7.82
C ALA A 59 3.25 9.54 8.33
N PHE A 60 3.58 8.45 7.64
CA PHE A 60 4.80 7.68 7.84
C PHE A 60 5.61 7.68 6.55
N PHE A 61 6.88 8.05 6.62
CA PHE A 61 7.78 8.09 5.47
C PHE A 61 8.74 6.92 5.48
N CYS A 62 8.96 6.35 4.31
CA CYS A 62 9.88 5.25 4.07
C CYS A 62 10.51 5.38 2.67
N ASN A 63 11.39 4.46 2.29
CA ASN A 63 12.18 4.61 1.08
C ASN A 63 11.48 4.07 -0.19
N SER A 64 10.44 3.27 -0.04
CA SER A 64 9.77 2.64 -1.18
C SER A 64 8.33 2.25 -0.88
N GLY A 65 7.53 2.01 -1.93
CA GLY A 65 6.19 1.44 -1.80
C GLY A 65 6.18 0.05 -1.16
N ALA A 66 7.21 -0.76 -1.40
CA ALA A 66 7.35 -2.06 -0.73
C ALA A 66 7.49 -1.90 0.79
N GLU A 67 8.30 -0.95 1.26
CA GLU A 67 8.42 -0.65 2.69
C GLU A 67 7.13 -0.08 3.27
N ALA A 68 6.41 0.75 2.54
CA ALA A 68 5.10 1.26 2.96
C ALA A 68 4.10 0.11 3.14
N ASN A 69 4.05 -0.83 2.20
CA ASN A 69 3.19 -2.01 2.30
C ASN A 69 3.64 -2.97 3.42
N GLU A 70 4.94 -3.14 3.66
CA GLU A 70 5.44 -3.89 4.84
C GLU A 70 4.97 -3.24 6.15
N ALA A 71 5.02 -1.92 6.24
CA ALA A 71 4.51 -1.18 7.41
C ALA A 71 3.01 -1.37 7.58
N ALA A 72 2.22 -1.27 6.49
CA ALA A 72 0.78 -1.50 6.51
C ALA A 72 0.42 -2.92 6.96
N ILE A 73 1.10 -3.95 6.42
CA ILE A 73 0.92 -5.35 6.81
C ILE A 73 1.24 -5.56 8.30
N LYS A 74 2.34 -4.99 8.80
CA LYS A 74 2.72 -5.05 10.21
C LYS A 74 1.70 -4.35 11.10
N LEU A 75 1.21 -3.17 10.72
CA LEU A 75 0.16 -2.45 11.44
C LEU A 75 -1.14 -3.25 11.49
N ALA A 76 -1.55 -3.86 10.39
CA ALA A 76 -2.74 -4.72 10.35
C ALA A 76 -2.61 -5.91 11.30
N ARG A 77 -1.45 -6.58 11.31
CA ARG A 77 -1.20 -7.70 12.24
C ARG A 77 -1.22 -7.25 13.70
N LEU A 78 -0.54 -6.15 14.02
CA LEU A 78 -0.53 -5.59 15.37
C LEU A 78 -1.94 -5.19 15.82
N HIS A 79 -2.72 -4.56 14.93
CA HIS A 79 -4.12 -4.22 15.18
C HIS A 79 -4.96 -5.46 15.51
N GLY A 80 -4.77 -6.56 14.76
CA GLY A 80 -5.43 -7.84 15.03
C GLY A 80 -5.05 -8.43 16.38
N HIS A 81 -3.77 -8.47 16.71
CA HIS A 81 -3.30 -8.94 18.01
C HIS A 81 -3.86 -8.10 19.16
N ASN A 82 -3.93 -6.79 19.02
CA ASN A 82 -4.54 -5.89 20.01
C ASN A 82 -6.05 -6.15 20.19
N LYS A 83 -6.70 -6.76 19.20
CA LYS A 83 -8.08 -7.24 19.28
C LYS A 83 -8.21 -8.70 19.79
N GLY A 84 -7.11 -9.33 20.18
CA GLY A 84 -7.09 -10.72 20.64
C GLY A 84 -7.15 -11.77 19.54
N ILE A 85 -6.95 -11.39 18.27
CA ILE A 85 -6.91 -12.32 17.13
C ILE A 85 -5.53 -12.95 17.06
N ALA A 86 -5.45 -14.27 17.22
CA ALA A 86 -4.17 -14.99 17.28
C ALA A 86 -3.48 -15.09 15.90
N LEU A 87 -4.26 -15.20 14.82
CA LEU A 87 -3.74 -15.35 13.45
C LEU A 87 -4.32 -14.27 12.52
N PRO A 88 -3.96 -12.98 12.73
CA PRO A 88 -4.49 -11.89 11.93
C PRO A 88 -4.29 -12.14 10.44
N THR A 89 -5.38 -12.12 9.68
CA THR A 89 -5.41 -12.43 8.25
C THR A 89 -5.81 -11.19 7.45
N ILE A 90 -5.12 -10.97 6.34
CA ILE A 90 -5.33 -9.84 5.43
C ILE A 90 -5.90 -10.37 4.12
N ILE A 91 -6.99 -9.79 3.65
CA ILE A 91 -7.53 -10.05 2.32
C ILE A 91 -6.70 -9.27 1.30
N VAL A 92 -6.27 -9.95 0.24
CA VAL A 92 -5.53 -9.39 -0.90
C VAL A 92 -6.18 -9.82 -2.21
N MET A 93 -5.90 -9.11 -3.29
CA MET A 93 -6.55 -9.35 -4.57
C MET A 93 -5.69 -10.21 -5.49
N GLU A 94 -6.34 -10.99 -6.35
CA GLU A 94 -5.69 -11.59 -7.51
C GLU A 94 -5.08 -10.52 -8.40
N ARG A 95 -3.98 -10.84 -9.08
CA ARG A 95 -3.23 -9.95 -9.98
C ARG A 95 -2.69 -8.67 -9.35
N SER A 96 -2.77 -8.54 -8.02
CA SER A 96 -2.22 -7.38 -7.32
C SER A 96 -0.69 -7.35 -7.35
N PHE A 97 -0.13 -6.14 -7.22
CA PHE A 97 1.28 -5.92 -7.01
C PHE A 97 1.50 -5.07 -5.76
N HIS A 98 2.19 -5.62 -4.77
CA HIS A 98 2.44 -4.93 -3.50
C HIS A 98 3.93 -4.78 -3.17
N GLY A 99 4.82 -5.36 -3.97
CA GLY A 99 6.28 -5.31 -3.78
C GLY A 99 6.94 -6.69 -3.92
N ARG A 100 8.24 -6.73 -3.64
CA ARG A 100 9.12 -7.91 -3.82
C ARG A 100 9.81 -8.39 -2.53
N THR A 101 9.52 -7.79 -1.38
CA THR A 101 9.92 -8.32 -0.06
C THR A 101 9.04 -9.52 0.31
N MET A 102 9.43 -10.34 1.27
CA MET A 102 8.72 -11.60 1.53
C MET A 102 7.23 -11.42 1.85
N ALA A 103 6.85 -10.42 2.65
CA ALA A 103 5.44 -10.19 2.96
C ALA A 103 4.70 -9.56 1.77
N THR A 104 5.27 -8.56 1.12
CA THR A 104 4.65 -7.92 -0.05
C THR A 104 4.58 -8.84 -1.27
N LEU A 105 5.58 -9.72 -1.45
CA LEU A 105 5.58 -10.77 -2.46
C LEU A 105 4.44 -11.77 -2.20
N THR A 106 4.26 -12.18 -0.94
CA THR A 106 3.16 -13.06 -0.54
C THR A 106 1.80 -12.41 -0.80
N ALA A 107 1.67 -11.12 -0.48
CA ALA A 107 0.45 -10.34 -0.72
C ALA A 107 0.15 -10.15 -2.23
N SER A 108 1.19 -10.08 -3.08
CA SER A 108 1.05 -9.91 -4.53
C SER A 108 0.34 -11.10 -5.18
N GLY A 109 -0.51 -10.83 -6.17
CA GLY A 109 -1.36 -11.82 -6.83
C GLY A 109 -0.73 -12.54 -8.02
N ASN A 110 0.56 -12.42 -8.26
CA ASN A 110 1.26 -12.98 -9.42
C ASN A 110 2.13 -14.18 -9.02
N ARG A 111 1.68 -15.39 -9.35
CA ARG A 111 2.41 -16.63 -9.04
C ARG A 111 3.76 -16.74 -9.72
N LYS A 112 3.96 -16.11 -10.88
CA LYS A 112 5.25 -16.18 -11.59
C LYS A 112 6.37 -15.49 -10.81
N VAL A 113 6.04 -14.42 -10.07
CA VAL A 113 7.04 -13.72 -9.24
C VAL A 113 7.23 -14.35 -7.88
N GLN A 114 6.33 -15.24 -7.45
CA GLN A 114 6.42 -15.99 -6.19
C GLN A 114 7.22 -17.27 -6.32
N ALA A 115 7.24 -17.84 -7.54
CA ALA A 115 7.87 -19.13 -7.80
C ALA A 115 9.38 -19.13 -7.42
N GLY A 116 9.78 -20.10 -6.61
CA GLY A 116 11.15 -20.24 -6.12
C GLY A 116 11.44 -19.53 -4.79
N PHE A 117 10.45 -18.84 -4.22
CA PHE A 117 10.57 -18.14 -2.92
C PHE A 117 9.69 -18.74 -1.83
N GLU A 118 9.14 -19.93 -2.07
CA GLU A 118 8.36 -20.66 -1.06
C GLU A 118 9.28 -21.21 0.06
N PRO A 119 8.73 -21.35 1.29
CA PRO A 119 7.35 -21.13 1.70
C PRO A 119 7.00 -19.64 1.84
N LEU A 120 5.85 -19.25 1.28
CA LEU A 120 5.34 -17.90 1.45
C LEU A 120 4.80 -17.69 2.87
N LEU A 121 4.61 -16.43 3.30
CA LEU A 121 4.08 -16.12 4.62
C LEU A 121 2.60 -16.51 4.73
N THR A 122 2.21 -16.94 5.92
CA THR A 122 0.80 -17.17 6.28
C THR A 122 0.09 -15.86 6.66
N GLY A 123 -1.25 -15.91 6.74
CA GLY A 123 -2.08 -14.77 7.14
C GLY A 123 -2.53 -13.91 5.97
N PHE A 124 -2.65 -14.50 4.79
CA PHE A 124 -3.23 -13.84 3.60
C PHE A 124 -4.30 -14.72 2.98
N VAL A 125 -5.44 -14.12 2.63
CA VAL A 125 -6.51 -14.75 1.83
C VAL A 125 -6.66 -13.97 0.53
N ARG A 126 -6.64 -14.68 -0.60
CA ARG A 126 -6.71 -14.06 -1.92
C ARG A 126 -8.09 -14.23 -2.52
N VAL A 127 -8.63 -13.14 -3.05
CA VAL A 127 -9.95 -13.07 -3.70
C VAL A 127 -9.83 -12.41 -5.08
N PRO A 128 -10.78 -12.65 -5.99
CA PRO A 128 -10.86 -11.92 -7.25
C PRO A 128 -11.00 -10.41 -7.02
N TYR A 129 -10.27 -9.63 -7.82
CA TYR A 129 -10.41 -8.17 -7.83
C TYR A 129 -11.79 -7.76 -8.35
N ASN A 130 -12.33 -6.66 -7.84
CA ASN A 130 -13.66 -6.15 -8.22
C ASN A 130 -14.82 -7.10 -7.91
N ASN A 131 -14.71 -7.92 -6.85
CA ASN A 131 -15.74 -8.89 -6.44
C ASN A 131 -16.02 -8.75 -4.93
N ILE A 132 -17.05 -7.98 -4.59
CA ILE A 132 -17.46 -7.73 -3.19
C ILE A 132 -18.06 -8.99 -2.55
N GLU A 133 -18.79 -9.80 -3.32
CA GLU A 133 -19.42 -11.02 -2.84
C GLU A 133 -18.37 -12.04 -2.38
N ALA A 134 -17.25 -12.15 -3.09
CA ALA A 134 -16.15 -13.03 -2.69
C ALA A 134 -15.55 -12.57 -1.35
N ILE A 135 -15.40 -11.26 -1.13
CA ILE A 135 -14.91 -10.69 0.14
C ILE A 135 -15.93 -10.96 1.26
N ALA A 136 -17.22 -10.75 0.99
CA ALA A 136 -18.28 -11.02 1.96
C ALA A 136 -18.33 -12.50 2.37
N GLN A 137 -18.11 -13.42 1.43
CA GLN A 137 -18.02 -14.86 1.73
C GLN A 137 -16.82 -15.19 2.64
N VAL A 138 -15.67 -14.57 2.41
CA VAL A 138 -14.51 -14.70 3.30
C VAL A 138 -14.84 -14.19 4.70
N ALA A 139 -15.55 -13.06 4.82
CA ALA A 139 -15.98 -12.49 6.10
C ALA A 139 -16.84 -13.44 6.95
N VAL A 140 -17.73 -14.18 6.30
CA VAL A 140 -18.60 -15.18 6.98
C VAL A 140 -17.77 -16.36 7.50
N ASN A 141 -16.81 -16.82 6.72
CA ASN A 141 -16.09 -18.07 6.96
C ASN A 141 -14.79 -17.91 7.75
N ASN A 142 -14.23 -16.69 7.85
CA ASN A 142 -12.98 -16.42 8.55
C ASN A 142 -13.12 -15.22 9.49
N LYS A 143 -13.06 -15.47 10.78
CA LYS A 143 -13.17 -14.43 11.82
C LYS A 143 -11.84 -13.75 12.17
N ASP A 144 -10.74 -14.25 11.61
CA ASP A 144 -9.40 -13.72 11.83
C ASP A 144 -9.03 -12.59 10.87
N ILE A 145 -9.96 -12.19 9.98
CA ILE A 145 -9.73 -11.06 9.05
C ILE A 145 -9.63 -9.76 9.83
N VAL A 146 -8.57 -9.01 9.56
CA VAL A 146 -8.28 -7.73 10.22
C VAL A 146 -8.17 -6.56 9.24
N ALA A 147 -7.91 -6.84 7.96
CA ALA A 147 -7.69 -5.81 6.95
C ALA A 147 -7.96 -6.31 5.54
N VAL A 148 -8.17 -5.36 4.64
CA VAL A 148 -8.10 -5.53 3.18
C VAL A 148 -6.99 -4.65 2.64
N LEU A 149 -6.08 -5.22 1.85
CA LEU A 149 -5.04 -4.51 1.11
C LEU A 149 -5.38 -4.54 -0.37
N VAL A 150 -5.62 -3.37 -0.98
CA VAL A 150 -6.14 -3.24 -2.34
C VAL A 150 -5.44 -2.13 -3.11
N GLU A 151 -5.19 -2.35 -4.39
CA GLU A 151 -4.85 -1.28 -5.33
C GLU A 151 -6.15 -0.62 -5.81
N PRO A 152 -6.30 0.71 -5.74
CA PRO A 152 -7.46 1.40 -6.34
C PRO A 152 -7.59 1.14 -7.84
N PHE A 153 -6.45 1.04 -8.52
CA PHE A 153 -6.29 0.61 -9.91
C PHE A 153 -5.13 -0.38 -9.97
N GLN A 154 -5.35 -1.58 -10.45
CA GLN A 154 -4.24 -2.52 -10.61
C GLN A 154 -3.42 -2.12 -11.84
N GLY A 155 -2.17 -1.67 -11.62
CA GLY A 155 -1.25 -1.28 -12.67
C GLY A 155 -0.54 -2.48 -13.30
N GLU A 156 0.36 -3.09 -12.55
CA GLU A 156 1.18 -4.24 -12.99
C GLU A 156 0.33 -5.45 -13.39
N GLY A 157 -0.82 -5.64 -12.75
CA GLY A 157 -1.77 -6.73 -13.04
C GLY A 157 -2.51 -6.62 -14.37
N GLY A 158 -2.30 -5.55 -15.16
CA GLY A 158 -2.87 -5.35 -16.50
C GLY A 158 -3.76 -4.13 -16.64
N VAL A 159 -3.55 -3.06 -15.87
CA VAL A 159 -4.32 -1.81 -15.89
C VAL A 159 -5.82 -2.09 -15.69
N ASN A 160 -6.14 -2.82 -14.61
CA ASN A 160 -7.51 -3.15 -14.27
C ASN A 160 -8.16 -2.00 -13.50
N ILE A 161 -9.21 -1.43 -14.05
CA ILE A 161 -10.03 -0.37 -13.44
C ILE A 161 -11.26 -1.04 -12.82
N PRO A 162 -11.52 -0.84 -11.52
CA PRO A 162 -12.70 -1.44 -10.89
C PRO A 162 -13.96 -0.69 -11.26
N GLU A 163 -15.11 -1.29 -11.00
CA GLU A 163 -16.39 -0.60 -11.11
C GLU A 163 -16.50 0.58 -10.14
N VAL A 164 -17.27 1.59 -10.52
CA VAL A 164 -17.38 2.88 -9.79
C VAL A 164 -17.76 2.70 -8.32
N HIS A 165 -18.50 1.66 -8.00
CA HIS A 165 -18.98 1.41 -6.63
C HIS A 165 -18.06 0.54 -5.79
N TYR A 166 -17.11 -0.18 -6.39
CA TYR A 166 -16.31 -1.19 -5.73
C TYR A 166 -15.61 -0.70 -4.45
N LEU A 167 -14.84 0.37 -4.54
CA LEU A 167 -14.11 0.88 -3.36
C LEU A 167 -15.03 1.41 -2.26
N ARG A 168 -16.20 1.95 -2.63
CA ARG A 168 -17.21 2.40 -1.64
C ARG A 168 -17.85 1.22 -0.92
N GLU A 169 -18.19 0.18 -1.65
CA GLU A 169 -18.76 -1.04 -1.05
C GLU A 169 -17.71 -1.75 -0.19
N LEU A 170 -16.45 -1.78 -0.64
CA LEU A 170 -15.34 -2.29 0.14
C LEU A 170 -15.14 -1.50 1.45
N ARG A 171 -15.23 -0.16 1.42
CA ARG A 171 -15.18 0.68 2.62
C ARG A 171 -16.32 0.34 3.59
N LYS A 172 -17.56 0.22 3.10
CA LYS A 172 -18.71 -0.15 3.91
C LYS A 172 -18.53 -1.53 4.58
N LEU A 173 -18.02 -2.49 3.81
CA LEU A 173 -17.77 -3.83 4.33
C LEU A 173 -16.70 -3.81 5.41
N CYS A 174 -15.60 -3.08 5.21
CA CYS A 174 -14.57 -2.90 6.23
C CYS A 174 -15.11 -2.23 7.50
N ASP A 175 -15.95 -1.22 7.36
CA ASP A 175 -16.60 -0.54 8.50
C ASP A 175 -17.52 -1.50 9.27
N GLN A 176 -18.30 -2.30 8.56
CA GLN A 176 -19.22 -3.29 9.16
C GLN A 176 -18.47 -4.32 10.01
N TYR A 177 -17.31 -4.79 9.56
CA TYR A 177 -16.53 -5.80 10.27
C TYR A 177 -15.41 -5.22 11.14
N GLY A 178 -15.21 -3.92 11.15
CA GLY A 178 -14.13 -3.24 11.89
C GLY A 178 -12.73 -3.58 11.36
N TRP A 179 -12.62 -3.79 10.04
CA TRP A 179 -11.35 -4.06 9.36
C TRP A 179 -10.66 -2.77 8.92
N LEU A 180 -9.36 -2.82 8.82
CA LEU A 180 -8.59 -1.77 8.15
C LEU A 180 -8.77 -1.89 6.63
N LEU A 181 -8.90 -0.77 5.94
CA LEU A 181 -8.81 -0.67 4.48
C LEU A 181 -7.50 0.06 4.16
N MET A 182 -6.61 -0.64 3.45
CA MET A 182 -5.25 -0.21 3.14
C MET A 182 -5.00 -0.18 1.64
#